data_26b00bf596d00d05ae0a21a904961d75
#
_entry.id   26b00bf596d00d05ae0a21a904961d75
#
_cell.length_a   1.000
_cell.length_b   1.000
_cell.length_c   1.000
_cell.angle_alpha   90.00
_cell.angle_beta   90.00
_cell.angle_gamma   90.00
#
_symmetry.space_group_name_H-M   'P 1'
#
loop_
_entity.id
_entity.type
_entity.pdbx_description
1 polymer ?
#
loop_
_entity_poly.entity_id
_entity_poly.type
_entity_poly.pdbx_seq_one_letter_code
_entity_poly.pdbx_strand_id
1 'polypeptide(L)'
;MLKNLPIQSVSWLSSLIVATIDFLSTFNLILFCVFSCCTRLRKCPATVQGFLVLGAAVKHGQVPPVLATRLDKAINCWKTHQSAKIIVSGGIVQKAKESEAEVMAAYLIAHGIPARKIIRENKALNTWQNLAFASQLIKPQETVVVVTSDFHVLRARAYARKMGLNWSFISSKTPWRYCPLTFIRDYLGIIRDHWWVFCGSTLFLLLVEFILK
;
A
#
# COMPACT_ATOMS: atom_id res chain seq x y z
N MET A 1 30.44 2.61 38.61
CA MET A 1 29.35 2.26 39.53
C MET A 1 28.34 1.24 38.97
N LEU A 2 28.68 0.45 37.93
CA LEU A 2 27.81 -0.54 37.28
C LEU A 2 28.21 -2.02 37.48
N LYS A 3 29.15 -2.29 38.41
CA LYS A 3 29.78 -3.63 38.54
C LYS A 3 29.04 -4.63 39.43
N ASN A 4 27.93 -4.31 40.09
CA ASN A 4 27.26 -5.18 41.05
C ASN A 4 25.73 -5.28 40.87
N LEU A 5 25.22 -5.22 39.64
CA LEU A 5 23.83 -5.63 39.44
C LEU A 5 23.77 -7.17 39.49
N PRO A 6 22.94 -7.78 40.37
CA PRO A 6 22.81 -9.22 40.43
C PRO A 6 22.32 -9.76 39.07
N ILE A 7 22.89 -10.87 38.63
CA ILE A 7 22.60 -11.53 37.34
C ILE A 7 21.09 -11.71 37.13
N GLN A 8 20.33 -11.91 38.20
CA GLN A 8 18.87 -12.01 38.18
C GLN A 8 18.18 -10.71 37.71
N SER A 9 18.67 -9.51 38.09
CA SER A 9 18.08 -8.25 37.70
C SER A 9 18.31 -7.95 36.20
N VAL A 10 19.42 -8.39 35.64
CA VAL A 10 19.70 -8.25 34.19
C VAL A 10 18.79 -9.17 33.40
N SER A 11 18.49 -10.38 33.87
CA SER A 11 17.58 -11.31 33.19
C SER A 11 16.13 -10.81 33.18
N TRP A 12 15.67 -10.19 34.26
CA TRP A 12 14.33 -9.57 34.34
C TRP A 12 14.17 -8.40 33.35
N LEU A 13 15.17 -7.53 33.30
CA LEU A 13 15.13 -6.38 32.40
C LEU A 13 15.11 -6.81 30.93
N SER A 14 15.93 -7.78 30.56
CA SER A 14 15.95 -8.29 29.18
C SER A 14 14.62 -8.96 28.79
N SER A 15 14.04 -9.75 29.71
CA SER A 15 12.74 -10.39 29.47
C SER A 15 11.61 -9.35 29.28
N LEU A 16 11.62 -8.29 30.05
CA LEU A 16 10.66 -7.20 29.98
C LEU A 16 10.79 -6.43 28.65
N ILE A 17 12.03 -6.11 28.24
CA ILE A 17 12.31 -5.47 26.95
C ILE A 17 11.77 -6.32 25.79
N VAL A 18 12.06 -7.62 25.79
CA VAL A 18 11.57 -8.53 24.74
C VAL A 18 10.04 -8.56 24.72
N ALA A 19 9.40 -8.74 25.87
CA ALA A 19 7.95 -8.77 25.99
C ALA A 19 7.30 -7.46 25.48
N THR A 20 7.90 -6.31 25.78
CA THR A 20 7.43 -4.99 25.31
C THR A 20 7.56 -4.86 23.80
N ILE A 21 8.68 -5.30 23.22
CA ILE A 21 8.87 -5.27 21.76
C ILE A 21 7.86 -6.19 21.06
N ASP A 22 7.66 -7.40 21.59
CA ASP A 22 6.69 -8.36 21.04
C ASP A 22 5.26 -7.84 21.10
N PHE A 23 4.86 -7.27 22.23
CA PHE A 23 3.55 -6.66 22.40
C PHE A 23 3.33 -5.53 21.40
N LEU A 24 4.28 -4.59 21.29
CA LEU A 24 4.17 -3.47 20.35
C LEU A 24 4.12 -3.93 18.89
N SER A 25 4.97 -4.88 18.53
CA SER A 25 5.02 -5.41 17.17
C SER A 25 3.70 -6.10 16.81
N THR A 26 3.17 -6.91 17.72
CA THR A 26 1.89 -7.60 17.54
C THR A 26 0.72 -6.63 17.48
N PHE A 27 0.68 -5.64 18.37
CA PHE A 27 -0.36 -4.62 18.42
C PHE A 27 -0.37 -3.78 17.12
N ASN A 28 0.80 -3.32 16.66
CA ASN A 28 0.92 -2.58 15.39
C ASN A 28 0.51 -3.42 14.18
N LEU A 29 0.84 -4.71 14.16
CA LEU A 29 0.41 -5.62 13.11
C LEU A 29 -1.12 -5.79 13.09
N ILE A 30 -1.75 -5.93 14.26
CA ILE A 30 -3.21 -6.00 14.38
C ILE A 30 -3.83 -4.71 13.87
N LEU A 31 -3.35 -3.54 14.29
CA LEU A 31 -3.83 -2.25 13.81
C LEU A 31 -3.70 -2.13 12.29
N PHE A 32 -2.58 -2.56 11.72
CA PHE A 32 -2.37 -2.58 10.28
C PHE A 32 -3.40 -3.48 9.57
N CYS A 33 -3.66 -4.69 10.09
CA CYS A 33 -4.65 -5.60 9.53
C CYS A 33 -6.07 -5.02 9.62
N VAL A 34 -6.46 -4.47 10.77
CA VAL A 34 -7.76 -3.82 10.97
C VAL A 34 -7.91 -2.65 10.02
N PHE A 35 -6.94 -1.75 9.96
CA PHE A 35 -6.96 -0.62 9.03
C PHE A 35 -7.11 -1.08 7.58
N SER A 36 -6.31 -2.07 7.16
CA SER A 36 -6.37 -2.64 5.81
C SER A 36 -7.77 -3.19 5.50
N CYS A 37 -8.37 -3.92 6.43
CA CYS A 37 -9.74 -4.42 6.28
C CYS A 37 -10.76 -3.27 6.21
N CYS A 38 -10.64 -2.25 7.05
CA CYS A 38 -11.54 -1.09 7.03
C CYS A 38 -11.47 -0.31 5.71
N THR A 39 -10.33 -0.31 5.01
CA THR A 39 -10.22 0.35 3.70
C THR A 39 -11.14 -0.26 2.65
N ARG A 40 -11.54 -1.53 2.80
CA ARG A 40 -12.49 -2.23 1.90
C ARG A 40 -13.88 -1.62 1.92
N LEU A 41 -14.26 -0.98 3.03
CA LEU A 41 -15.57 -0.35 3.23
C LEU A 41 -15.68 1.01 2.53
N ARG A 42 -14.56 1.56 2.06
CA ARG A 42 -14.55 2.85 1.38
C ARG A 42 -15.27 2.76 0.04
N LYS A 43 -16.28 3.61 -0.11
CA LYS A 43 -17.01 3.78 -1.35
C LYS A 43 -16.26 4.70 -2.31
N CYS A 44 -16.55 4.58 -3.59
CA CYS A 44 -16.08 5.53 -4.59
C CYS A 44 -16.71 6.91 -4.31
N PRO A 45 -15.95 8.02 -4.35
CA PRO A 45 -16.51 9.36 -4.23
C PRO A 45 -17.54 9.64 -5.32
N ALA A 46 -18.47 10.58 -5.08
CA ALA A 46 -19.52 10.94 -6.02
C ALA A 46 -18.97 11.58 -7.30
N THR A 47 -17.88 12.34 -7.20
CA THR A 47 -17.24 13.02 -8.35
C THR A 47 -15.83 12.49 -8.53
N VAL A 48 -15.55 11.89 -9.70
CA VAL A 48 -14.24 11.34 -10.06
C VAL A 48 -13.94 11.70 -11.51
N GLN A 49 -12.78 12.29 -11.76
CA GLN A 49 -12.29 12.64 -13.09
C GLN A 49 -11.21 11.68 -13.59
N GLY A 50 -10.49 11.03 -12.64
CA GLY A 50 -9.48 10.04 -12.97
C GLY A 50 -9.38 8.91 -11.95
N PHE A 51 -9.20 7.70 -12.45
CA PHE A 51 -8.83 6.55 -11.66
C PHE A 51 -7.37 6.22 -11.93
N LEU A 52 -6.55 6.06 -10.90
CA LEU A 52 -5.19 5.53 -11.01
C LEU A 52 -5.15 4.12 -10.45
N VAL A 53 -4.90 3.14 -11.30
CA VAL A 53 -4.72 1.74 -10.89
C VAL A 53 -3.22 1.44 -10.76
N LEU A 54 -2.80 1.10 -9.54
CA LEU A 54 -1.41 0.74 -9.28
C LEU A 54 -1.15 -0.71 -9.72
N GLY A 55 -0.06 -0.92 -10.44
CA GLY A 55 0.39 -2.23 -10.87
C GLY A 55 0.73 -3.19 -9.73
N ALA A 56 0.80 -4.46 -10.04
CA ALA A 56 1.31 -5.51 -9.17
C ALA A 56 1.98 -6.55 -10.06
N ALA A 57 3.15 -6.99 -9.67
CA ALA A 57 4.06 -7.83 -10.44
C ALA A 57 3.36 -8.81 -11.41
N VAL A 58 3.39 -8.49 -12.69
CA VAL A 58 2.88 -9.31 -13.78
C VAL A 58 3.91 -10.39 -14.11
N LYS A 59 3.48 -11.62 -14.28
CA LYS A 59 4.33 -12.74 -14.69
C LYS A 59 3.78 -13.35 -15.98
N HIS A 60 4.65 -13.59 -16.94
CA HIS A 60 4.29 -14.21 -18.22
C HIS A 60 3.16 -13.52 -19.00
N GLY A 61 3.06 -12.19 -18.93
CA GLY A 61 2.00 -11.44 -19.61
C GLY A 61 0.59 -11.67 -19.06
N GLN A 62 0.44 -12.34 -17.91
CA GLN A 62 -0.85 -12.62 -17.31
C GLN A 62 -1.14 -11.74 -16.11
N VAL A 63 -2.40 -11.32 -15.98
CA VAL A 63 -2.88 -10.55 -14.83
C VAL A 63 -3.02 -11.49 -13.62
N PRO A 64 -2.18 -11.34 -12.57
CA PRO A 64 -2.31 -12.17 -11.39
C PRO A 64 -3.59 -11.83 -10.60
N PRO A 65 -4.13 -12.76 -9.80
CA PRO A 65 -5.41 -12.57 -9.09
C PRO A 65 -5.48 -11.30 -8.23
N VAL A 66 -4.37 -10.89 -7.61
CA VAL A 66 -4.29 -9.65 -6.83
C VAL A 66 -4.45 -8.42 -7.72
N LEU A 67 -3.91 -8.43 -8.95
CA LEU A 67 -4.06 -7.34 -9.90
C LEU A 67 -5.45 -7.35 -10.52
N ALA A 68 -6.00 -8.52 -10.84
CA ALA A 68 -7.36 -8.67 -11.36
C ALA A 68 -8.39 -8.01 -10.43
N THR A 69 -8.32 -8.28 -9.11
CA THR A 69 -9.24 -7.64 -8.16
C THR A 69 -9.14 -6.13 -8.11
N ARG A 70 -7.95 -5.53 -8.37
CA ARG A 70 -7.79 -4.07 -8.49
C ARG A 70 -8.47 -3.54 -9.75
N LEU A 71 -8.24 -4.21 -10.89
CA LEU A 71 -8.83 -3.83 -12.17
C LEU A 71 -10.36 -3.95 -12.13
N ASP A 72 -10.89 -5.03 -11.56
CA ASP A 72 -12.33 -5.21 -11.35
C ASP A 72 -12.94 -4.13 -10.47
N LYS A 73 -12.23 -3.73 -9.40
CA LYS A 73 -12.66 -2.62 -8.55
C LYS A 73 -12.71 -1.31 -9.32
N ALA A 74 -11.68 -1.04 -10.16
CA ALA A 74 -11.65 0.14 -11.02
C ALA A 74 -12.78 0.12 -12.06
N ILE A 75 -13.03 -1.01 -12.72
CA ILE A 75 -14.13 -1.21 -13.67
C ILE A 75 -15.47 -0.93 -12.99
N ASN A 76 -15.72 -1.49 -11.81
CA ASN A 76 -16.97 -1.31 -11.08
C ASN A 76 -17.19 0.15 -10.67
N CYS A 77 -16.15 0.88 -10.27
CA CYS A 77 -16.24 2.31 -9.99
C CYS A 77 -16.43 3.12 -11.27
N TRP A 78 -15.76 2.75 -12.35
CA TRP A 78 -15.85 3.46 -13.63
C TRP A 78 -17.24 3.36 -14.27
N LYS A 79 -17.97 2.26 -14.06
CA LYS A 79 -19.35 2.11 -14.57
C LYS A 79 -20.29 3.24 -14.15
N THR A 80 -20.07 3.81 -12.97
CA THR A 80 -20.82 4.97 -12.45
C THR A 80 -20.18 6.32 -12.78
N HIS A 81 -18.96 6.32 -13.38
CA HIS A 81 -18.15 7.50 -13.68
C HIS A 81 -17.54 7.41 -15.09
N GLN A 82 -18.35 7.12 -16.11
CA GLN A 82 -17.88 6.82 -17.47
C GLN A 82 -17.19 7.99 -18.17
N SER A 83 -17.34 9.23 -17.69
CA SER A 83 -16.56 10.38 -18.14
C SER A 83 -15.11 10.34 -17.70
N ALA A 84 -14.80 9.68 -16.57
CA ALA A 84 -13.47 9.61 -16.01
C ALA A 84 -12.50 8.83 -16.91
N LYS A 85 -11.20 9.19 -16.84
CA LYS A 85 -10.11 8.43 -17.44
C LYS A 85 -9.61 7.38 -16.46
N ILE A 86 -9.03 6.29 -16.96
CA ILE A 86 -8.34 5.29 -16.16
C ILE A 86 -6.86 5.33 -16.53
N ILE A 87 -6.02 5.66 -15.56
CA ILE A 87 -4.57 5.60 -15.69
C ILE A 87 -4.12 4.28 -15.08
N VAL A 88 -3.41 3.47 -15.86
CA VAL A 88 -2.77 2.24 -15.39
C VAL A 88 -1.28 2.49 -15.31
N SER A 89 -0.67 2.26 -14.15
CA SER A 89 0.73 2.59 -13.91
C SER A 89 1.52 1.38 -13.45
N GLY A 90 2.59 1.09 -14.20
CA GLY A 90 3.54 0.03 -13.91
C GLY A 90 4.40 -0.29 -15.14
N GLY A 91 5.71 -0.26 -14.96
CA GLY A 91 6.72 -0.49 -15.99
C GLY A 91 7.01 -1.96 -16.24
N ILE A 92 8.12 -2.22 -16.93
CA ILE A 92 8.64 -3.55 -17.18
C ILE A 92 9.41 -4.02 -15.95
N VAL A 93 8.99 -5.13 -15.35
CA VAL A 93 9.63 -5.74 -14.18
C VAL A 93 10.18 -7.12 -14.56
N GLN A 94 11.39 -7.44 -14.09
CA GLN A 94 11.97 -8.80 -14.15
C GLN A 94 11.93 -9.49 -15.53
N LYS A 95 12.55 -8.93 -16.56
CA LYS A 95 12.65 -9.55 -17.91
C LYS A 95 11.29 -9.84 -18.57
N ALA A 96 10.21 -9.16 -18.14
CA ALA A 96 8.93 -9.23 -18.83
C ALA A 96 9.06 -8.63 -20.24
N LYS A 97 8.31 -9.16 -21.22
CA LYS A 97 8.27 -8.61 -22.59
C LYS A 97 7.41 -7.35 -22.65
N GLU A 98 6.41 -7.24 -21.77
CA GLU A 98 5.42 -6.17 -21.73
C GLU A 98 5.43 -5.48 -20.37
N SER A 99 5.07 -4.20 -20.33
CA SER A 99 4.90 -3.46 -19.08
C SER A 99 3.64 -3.91 -18.34
N GLU A 100 3.62 -3.74 -17.02
CA GLU A 100 2.40 -3.97 -16.25
C GLU A 100 1.24 -3.12 -16.76
N ALA A 101 1.50 -1.87 -17.18
CA ALA A 101 0.50 -0.96 -17.72
C ALA A 101 -0.12 -1.49 -19.02
N GLU A 102 0.66 -2.14 -19.90
CA GLU A 102 0.13 -2.74 -21.14
C GLU A 102 -0.80 -3.91 -20.84
N VAL A 103 -0.38 -4.81 -19.95
CA VAL A 103 -1.18 -5.96 -19.53
C VAL A 103 -2.46 -5.52 -18.82
N MET A 104 -2.39 -4.50 -17.97
CA MET A 104 -3.57 -3.91 -17.33
C MET A 104 -4.52 -3.26 -18.32
N ALA A 105 -3.98 -2.53 -19.30
CA ALA A 105 -4.81 -1.89 -20.33
C ALA A 105 -5.54 -2.93 -21.20
N ALA A 106 -4.84 -4.00 -21.60
CA ALA A 106 -5.46 -5.12 -22.33
C ALA A 106 -6.62 -5.75 -21.55
N TYR A 107 -6.41 -5.98 -20.24
CA TYR A 107 -7.47 -6.49 -19.36
C TYR A 107 -8.69 -5.56 -19.31
N LEU A 108 -8.48 -4.26 -19.12
CA LEU A 108 -9.57 -3.27 -19.06
C LEU A 108 -10.34 -3.22 -20.38
N ILE A 109 -9.66 -3.25 -21.52
CA ILE A 109 -10.29 -3.26 -22.85
C ILE A 109 -11.14 -4.52 -23.04
N ALA A 110 -10.61 -5.69 -22.69
CA ALA A 110 -11.33 -6.96 -22.74
C ALA A 110 -12.59 -6.97 -21.87
N HIS A 111 -12.63 -6.12 -20.82
CA HIS A 111 -13.79 -5.97 -19.92
C HIS A 111 -14.67 -4.76 -20.24
N GLY A 112 -14.56 -4.21 -21.48
CA GLY A 112 -15.48 -3.22 -22.01
C GLY A 112 -15.12 -1.75 -21.72
N ILE A 113 -13.91 -1.46 -21.23
CA ILE A 113 -13.45 -0.07 -21.07
C ILE A 113 -12.92 0.43 -22.43
N PRO A 114 -13.44 1.53 -22.98
CA PRO A 114 -12.96 2.06 -24.25
C PRO A 114 -11.48 2.44 -24.20
N ALA A 115 -10.69 2.02 -25.18
CA ALA A 115 -9.24 2.28 -25.22
C ALA A 115 -8.88 3.76 -25.10
N ARG A 116 -9.72 4.68 -25.66
CA ARG A 116 -9.55 6.14 -25.54
C ARG A 116 -9.67 6.69 -24.12
N LYS A 117 -10.20 5.91 -23.18
CA LYS A 117 -10.33 6.25 -21.75
C LYS A 117 -9.16 5.77 -20.92
N ILE A 118 -8.26 4.97 -21.49
CA ILE A 118 -7.14 4.33 -20.78
C ILE A 118 -5.84 5.08 -21.12
N ILE A 119 -5.15 5.54 -20.09
CA ILE A 119 -3.82 6.14 -20.19
C ILE A 119 -2.83 5.15 -19.60
N ARG A 120 -1.74 4.84 -20.33
CA ARG A 120 -0.69 3.91 -19.88
C ARG A 120 0.50 4.70 -19.39
N GLU A 121 0.89 4.47 -18.16
CA GLU A 121 2.17 4.89 -17.58
C GLU A 121 3.03 3.63 -17.43
N ASN A 122 4.03 3.45 -18.27
CA ASN A 122 4.80 2.22 -18.44
C ASN A 122 6.27 2.32 -18.00
N LYS A 123 6.65 3.35 -17.24
CA LYS A 123 8.04 3.60 -16.81
C LYS A 123 8.27 3.27 -15.33
N ALA A 124 7.23 3.29 -14.52
CA ALA A 124 7.35 3.16 -13.07
C ALA A 124 7.77 1.75 -12.65
N LEU A 125 8.78 1.66 -11.78
CA LEU A 125 9.31 0.41 -11.24
C LEU A 125 8.97 0.17 -9.78
N ASN A 126 8.36 1.15 -9.11
CA ASN A 126 7.97 1.07 -7.71
C ASN A 126 6.79 2.01 -7.42
N THR A 127 6.20 1.89 -6.23
CA THR A 127 5.00 2.65 -5.86
C THR A 127 5.22 4.16 -5.85
N TRP A 128 6.40 4.63 -5.46
CA TRP A 128 6.74 6.04 -5.51
C TRP A 128 6.69 6.56 -6.95
N GLN A 129 7.36 5.87 -7.86
CA GLN A 129 7.36 6.22 -9.29
C GLN A 129 5.97 6.10 -9.92
N ASN A 130 5.17 5.09 -9.55
CA ASN A 130 3.78 4.99 -10.01
C ASN A 130 2.98 6.27 -9.71
N LEU A 131 3.09 6.79 -8.49
CA LEU A 131 2.40 8.03 -8.10
C LEU A 131 3.02 9.26 -8.77
N ALA A 132 4.35 9.36 -8.78
CA ALA A 132 5.06 10.51 -9.34
C ALA A 132 4.85 10.65 -10.85
N PHE A 133 4.95 9.56 -11.62
CA PHE A 133 4.76 9.62 -13.06
C PHE A 133 3.29 9.78 -13.44
N ALA A 134 2.37 9.12 -12.73
CA ALA A 134 0.95 9.32 -12.93
C ALA A 134 0.53 10.77 -12.64
N SER A 135 1.13 11.44 -11.64
CA SER A 135 0.79 12.83 -11.32
C SER A 135 1.11 13.80 -12.45
N GLN A 136 2.09 13.48 -13.30
CA GLN A 136 2.42 14.29 -14.49
C GLN A 136 1.37 14.17 -15.61
N LEU A 137 0.56 13.10 -15.58
CA LEU A 137 -0.50 12.83 -16.56
C LEU A 137 -1.88 13.35 -16.12
N ILE A 138 -1.95 13.90 -14.91
CA ILE A 138 -3.17 14.36 -14.23
C ILE A 138 -3.08 15.87 -13.99
N LYS A 139 -4.12 16.60 -14.29
CA LYS A 139 -4.15 18.03 -13.97
C LYS A 139 -4.31 18.23 -12.46
N PRO A 140 -3.67 19.25 -11.87
CA PRO A 140 -3.68 19.46 -10.40
C PRO A 140 -5.08 19.57 -9.78
N GLN A 141 -6.06 20.09 -10.52
CA GLN A 141 -7.44 20.25 -10.07
C GLN A 141 -8.33 19.02 -10.26
N GLU A 142 -7.83 17.95 -10.92
CA GLU A 142 -8.62 16.74 -11.16
C GLU A 142 -8.80 15.91 -9.88
N THR A 143 -10.04 15.50 -9.62
CA THR A 143 -10.36 14.58 -8.53
C THR A 143 -9.95 13.16 -8.93
N VAL A 144 -8.92 12.65 -8.28
CA VAL A 144 -8.33 11.33 -8.56
C VAL A 144 -8.60 10.34 -7.46
N VAL A 145 -8.94 9.12 -7.88
CA VAL A 145 -9.10 7.97 -6.99
C VAL A 145 -8.05 6.93 -7.34
N VAL A 146 -7.18 6.65 -6.37
CA VAL A 146 -6.17 5.58 -6.49
C VAL A 146 -6.79 4.26 -6.08
N VAL A 147 -6.69 3.28 -6.97
CA VAL A 147 -7.17 1.91 -6.76
C VAL A 147 -5.98 1.00 -6.50
N THR A 148 -5.95 0.36 -5.34
CA THR A 148 -4.89 -0.58 -4.99
C THR A 148 -5.44 -1.69 -4.08
N SER A 149 -4.61 -2.64 -3.65
CA SER A 149 -5.05 -3.69 -2.71
C SER A 149 -5.13 -3.15 -1.28
N ASP A 150 -5.98 -3.74 -0.46
CA ASP A 150 -6.23 -3.35 0.92
C ASP A 150 -4.96 -3.26 1.79
N PHE A 151 -4.06 -4.24 1.71
CA PHE A 151 -2.78 -4.24 2.42
C PHE A 151 -1.86 -3.09 1.97
N HIS A 152 -2.03 -2.57 0.75
CA HIS A 152 -1.11 -1.58 0.16
C HIS A 152 -1.57 -0.13 0.31
N VAL A 153 -2.83 0.11 0.70
CA VAL A 153 -3.41 1.47 0.79
C VAL A 153 -2.62 2.38 1.72
N LEU A 154 -2.23 1.88 2.90
CA LEU A 154 -1.54 2.69 3.90
C LEU A 154 -0.24 3.26 3.37
N ARG A 155 0.57 2.40 2.76
CA ARG A 155 1.87 2.75 2.20
C ARG A 155 1.74 3.67 0.98
N ALA A 156 0.84 3.36 0.05
CA ALA A 156 0.61 4.20 -1.12
C ALA A 156 0.08 5.60 -0.72
N ARG A 157 -0.81 5.67 0.27
CA ARG A 157 -1.31 6.94 0.81
C ARG A 157 -0.22 7.75 1.52
N ALA A 158 0.68 7.09 2.26
CA ALA A 158 1.82 7.77 2.87
C ALA A 158 2.73 8.41 1.82
N TYR A 159 3.01 7.71 0.73
CA TYR A 159 3.80 8.26 -0.38
C TYR A 159 3.10 9.42 -1.09
N ALA A 160 1.81 9.30 -1.38
CA ALA A 160 1.03 10.38 -1.97
C ALA A 160 1.07 11.66 -1.10
N ARG A 161 0.90 11.50 0.23
CA ARG A 161 1.00 12.63 1.17
C ARG A 161 2.38 13.29 1.18
N LYS A 162 3.45 12.50 1.14
CA LYS A 162 4.84 13.04 1.04
C LYS A 162 5.07 13.82 -0.25
N MET A 163 4.31 13.52 -1.32
CA MET A 163 4.35 14.24 -2.59
C MET A 163 3.37 15.43 -2.65
N GLY A 164 2.60 15.70 -1.60
CA GLY A 164 1.55 16.73 -1.61
C GLY A 164 0.31 16.37 -2.44
N LEU A 165 0.14 15.09 -2.83
CA LEU A 165 -1.00 14.64 -3.62
C LEU A 165 -2.22 14.39 -2.73
N ASN A 166 -3.26 15.19 -2.91
CA ASN A 166 -4.52 15.06 -2.16
C ASN A 166 -5.50 14.11 -2.88
N TRP A 167 -5.08 12.89 -3.14
CA TRP A 167 -5.87 11.88 -3.83
C TRP A 167 -6.66 10.99 -2.86
N SER A 168 -7.81 10.54 -3.29
CA SER A 168 -8.62 9.55 -2.58
C SER A 168 -8.11 8.14 -2.86
N PHE A 169 -8.25 7.24 -1.88
CA PHE A 169 -7.81 5.85 -2.01
C PHE A 169 -8.97 4.90 -1.74
N ILE A 170 -9.19 3.96 -2.65
CA ILE A 170 -10.10 2.83 -2.49
C ILE A 170 -9.33 1.53 -2.67
N SER A 171 -9.77 0.49 -1.99
CA SER A 171 -9.09 -0.80 -2.05
C SER A 171 -9.91 -1.89 -2.68
N SER A 172 -9.21 -2.81 -3.35
CA SER A 172 -9.72 -4.13 -3.69
C SER A 172 -9.42 -5.12 -2.57
N LYS A 173 -10.30 -6.11 -2.42
CA LYS A 173 -10.09 -7.22 -1.49
C LYS A 173 -9.01 -8.14 -2.03
N THR A 174 -7.97 -8.38 -1.23
CA THR A 174 -6.94 -9.36 -1.59
C THR A 174 -7.50 -10.77 -1.49
N PRO A 175 -7.30 -11.65 -2.50
CA PRO A 175 -7.67 -13.05 -2.41
C PRO A 175 -6.96 -13.72 -1.23
N TRP A 176 -7.69 -14.51 -0.44
CA TRP A 176 -7.22 -15.03 0.85
C TRP A 176 -5.89 -15.80 0.80
N ARG A 177 -5.63 -16.51 -0.30
CA ARG A 177 -4.38 -17.26 -0.51
C ARG A 177 -3.13 -16.37 -0.56
N TYR A 178 -3.29 -15.09 -0.89
CA TYR A 178 -2.21 -14.13 -0.97
C TYR A 178 -2.08 -13.27 0.29
N CYS A 179 -3.11 -13.26 1.17
CA CYS A 179 -3.15 -12.40 2.35
C CYS A 179 -1.91 -12.52 3.24
N PRO A 180 -1.48 -13.71 3.72
CA PRO A 180 -0.39 -13.78 4.69
C PRO A 180 0.90 -13.12 4.17
N LEU A 181 1.37 -13.52 3.00
CA LEU A 181 2.63 -13.03 2.45
C LEU A 181 2.57 -11.56 2.04
N THR A 182 1.45 -11.11 1.47
CA THR A 182 1.33 -9.72 1.01
C THR A 182 1.20 -8.75 2.18
N PHE A 183 0.46 -9.13 3.23
CA PHE A 183 0.30 -8.32 4.43
C PHE A 183 1.62 -8.20 5.20
N ILE A 184 2.33 -9.30 5.42
CA ILE A 184 3.64 -9.29 6.09
C ILE A 184 4.64 -8.45 5.28
N ARG A 185 4.74 -8.68 3.98
CA ARG A 185 5.65 -7.93 3.11
C ARG A 185 5.41 -6.42 3.17
N ASP A 186 4.15 -6.01 3.12
CA ASP A 186 3.81 -4.57 3.10
C ASP A 186 3.96 -3.95 4.48
N TYR A 187 3.64 -4.68 5.55
CA TYR A 187 3.91 -4.29 6.93
C TYR A 187 5.40 -4.07 7.18
N LEU A 188 6.26 -5.01 6.76
CA LEU A 188 7.72 -4.84 6.84
C LEU A 188 8.21 -3.65 6.00
N GLY A 189 7.57 -3.39 4.86
CA GLY A 189 7.84 -2.19 4.08
C GLY A 189 7.51 -0.89 4.82
N ILE A 190 6.42 -0.86 5.58
CA ILE A 190 6.03 0.29 6.41
C ILE A 190 7.04 0.47 7.55
N ILE A 191 7.43 -0.61 8.24
CA ILE A 191 8.46 -0.56 9.28
C ILE A 191 9.76 0.03 8.71
N ARG A 192 10.23 -0.46 7.58
CA ARG A 192 11.43 0.05 6.92
C ARG A 192 11.33 1.54 6.59
N ASP A 193 10.19 1.97 6.05
CA ASP A 193 9.97 3.34 5.61
C ASP A 193 9.78 4.32 6.80
N HIS A 194 9.49 3.80 8.03
CA HIS A 194 9.22 4.57 9.26
C HIS A 194 9.93 3.97 10.50
N TRP A 195 11.09 3.33 10.31
CA TRP A 195 11.82 2.63 11.38
C TRP A 195 12.06 3.49 12.63
N TRP A 196 12.27 4.79 12.45
CA TRP A 196 12.47 5.74 13.54
C TRP A 196 11.26 5.89 14.47
N VAL A 197 10.03 5.70 13.97
CA VAL A 197 8.80 5.70 14.80
C VAL A 197 8.78 4.47 15.70
N PHE A 198 9.14 3.30 15.17
CA PHE A 198 9.21 2.07 15.94
C PHE A 198 10.31 2.13 17.00
N CYS A 199 11.50 2.60 16.66
CA CYS A 199 12.59 2.80 17.62
C CYS A 199 12.22 3.83 18.70
N GLY A 200 11.61 4.95 18.31
CA GLY A 200 11.19 5.99 19.25
C GLY A 200 10.11 5.51 20.22
N SER A 201 9.12 4.77 19.76
CA SER A 201 8.08 4.21 20.65
C SER A 201 8.63 3.18 21.63
N THR A 202 9.54 2.34 21.18
CA THR A 202 10.22 1.37 22.07
C THR A 202 11.07 2.09 23.13
N LEU A 203 11.85 3.09 22.73
CA LEU A 203 12.68 3.87 23.66
C LEU A 203 11.81 4.62 24.68
N PHE A 204 10.71 5.24 24.22
CA PHE A 204 9.77 5.94 25.09
C PHE A 204 9.20 5.00 26.16
N LEU A 205 8.78 3.80 25.81
CA LEU A 205 8.24 2.86 26.78
C LEU A 205 9.29 2.35 27.76
N LEU A 206 10.51 2.13 27.31
CA LEU A 206 11.62 1.77 28.20
C LEU A 206 11.94 2.89 29.21
N LEU A 207 11.85 4.17 28.76
CA LEU A 207 12.01 5.30 29.66
C LEU A 207 10.86 5.40 30.68
N VAL A 208 9.61 5.20 30.26
CA VAL A 208 8.45 5.18 31.16
C VAL A 208 8.60 4.08 32.21
N GLU A 209 8.98 2.86 31.79
CA GLU A 209 9.26 1.76 32.74
C GLU A 209 10.39 2.09 33.72
N PHE A 210 11.45 2.73 33.24
CA PHE A 210 12.56 3.16 34.10
C PHE A 210 12.16 4.21 35.12
N ILE A 211 11.25 5.13 34.78
CA ILE A 211 10.75 6.19 35.65
C ILE A 211 9.75 5.65 36.70
N LEU A 212 8.97 4.62 36.35
CA LEU A 212 7.95 4.03 37.22
C LEU A 212 8.51 3.01 38.25
N LYS A 213 9.80 2.71 38.18
CA LYS A 213 10.55 1.87 39.13
C LYS A 213 11.35 2.72 40.11
#